data_20f890a4fc85e60b2bc69d793f5a9887
#
_entry.id   20f890a4fc85e60b2bc69d793f5a9887
#
_cell.length_a   1.000
_cell.length_b   1.000
_cell.length_c   1.000
_cell.angle_alpha   90.00
_cell.angle_beta   90.00
_cell.angle_gamma   90.00
#
_symmetry.space_group_name_H-M   'P 1'
#
loop_
_entity.id
_entity.type
_entity.pdbx_description
1 polymer ?
#
loop_
_entity_poly.entity_id
_entity_poly.type
_entity_poly.pdbx_seq_one_letter_code
_entity_poly.pdbx_strand_id
1 'polypeptide(L)'
;MSLRLGVNIDHVATIRNARGSWYPEPVRAAELALAAGADGITAHLREDRRHISDADIAVLTDLCHKRGKPLNFEMAVTDEMVGIALEAKPHAACLVPERREEVTTEGGLDVIKGQTRIAAATARLRTVGARVSLFIEPDPDQI
;
A
#
# COMPACT_ATOMS: atom_id res chain seq x y z
N MET A 1 23.13 10.70 -4.96
CA MET A 1 21.87 9.93 -4.85
C MET A 1 20.85 10.53 -5.79
N SER A 2 20.25 9.76 -6.69
CA SER A 2 19.10 10.23 -7.48
C SER A 2 17.82 10.04 -6.67
N LEU A 3 16.91 11.00 -6.75
CA LEU A 3 15.55 10.85 -6.22
C LEU A 3 14.80 9.79 -7.03
N ARG A 4 13.87 9.11 -6.38
CA ARG A 4 12.97 8.15 -7.02
C ARG A 4 11.53 8.61 -6.86
N LEU A 5 10.73 8.44 -7.92
CA LEU A 5 9.32 8.82 -7.96
C LEU A 5 8.44 7.57 -7.81
N GLY A 6 7.72 7.48 -6.71
CA GLY A 6 6.59 6.55 -6.54
C GLY A 6 5.28 7.28 -6.86
N VAL A 7 4.40 6.64 -7.64
CA VAL A 7 3.11 7.23 -8.02
C VAL A 7 1.98 6.45 -7.37
N ASN A 8 1.18 7.12 -6.53
CA ASN A 8 -0.05 6.55 -5.97
C ASN A 8 -1.18 6.66 -7.01
N ILE A 9 -1.92 5.57 -7.22
CA ILE A 9 -2.99 5.49 -8.24
C ILE A 9 -4.37 5.23 -7.63
N ASP A 10 -4.54 5.32 -6.32
CA ASP A 10 -5.79 4.96 -5.62
C ASP A 10 -6.99 5.72 -6.13
N HIS A 11 -6.84 7.01 -6.39
CA HIS A 11 -7.97 7.85 -6.77
C HIS A 11 -8.44 7.63 -8.21
N VAL A 12 -7.67 6.93 -9.04
CA VAL A 12 -8.16 6.41 -10.33
C VAL A 12 -9.28 5.39 -10.08
N ALA A 13 -9.09 4.49 -9.11
CA ALA A 13 -10.12 3.56 -8.68
C ALA A 13 -11.32 4.27 -8.03
N THR A 14 -11.09 5.34 -7.27
CA THR A 14 -12.18 6.16 -6.72
C THR A 14 -13.09 6.71 -7.82
N ILE A 15 -12.51 7.24 -8.90
CA ILE A 15 -13.27 7.75 -10.04
C ILE A 15 -14.02 6.61 -10.74
N ARG A 16 -13.37 5.46 -10.99
CA ARG A 16 -14.01 4.26 -11.56
C ARG A 16 -15.22 3.85 -10.74
N ASN A 17 -15.08 3.75 -9.43
CA ASN A 17 -16.13 3.30 -8.52
C ASN A 17 -17.29 4.30 -8.45
N ALA A 18 -16.99 5.60 -8.40
CA ALA A 18 -18.01 6.66 -8.43
C ALA A 18 -18.84 6.67 -9.72
N ARG A 19 -18.24 6.27 -10.85
CA ARG A 19 -18.95 6.13 -12.13
C ARG A 19 -19.76 4.85 -12.23
N GLY A 20 -19.50 3.86 -11.38
CA GLY A 20 -20.12 2.53 -11.49
C GLY A 20 -19.74 1.79 -12.80
N SER A 21 -18.54 2.03 -13.32
CA SER A 21 -18.07 1.48 -14.59
C SER A 21 -16.74 0.75 -14.42
N TRP A 22 -16.26 0.10 -15.48
CA TRP A 22 -14.99 -0.61 -15.48
C TRP A 22 -13.78 0.33 -15.65
N TYR A 23 -14.00 1.58 -16.06
CA TYR A 23 -12.96 2.56 -16.30
C TYR A 23 -13.18 3.88 -15.52
N PRO A 24 -12.12 4.67 -15.27
CA PRO A 24 -10.72 4.42 -15.61
C PRO A 24 -10.11 3.27 -14.81
N GLU A 25 -9.25 2.48 -15.46
CA GLU A 25 -8.58 1.34 -14.83
C GLU A 25 -7.31 1.79 -14.09
N PRO A 26 -7.12 1.43 -12.80
CA PRO A 26 -5.89 1.72 -12.07
C PRO A 26 -4.63 1.17 -12.73
N VAL A 27 -4.70 -0.04 -13.31
CA VAL A 27 -3.57 -0.65 -14.00
C VAL A 27 -3.13 0.16 -15.21
N ARG A 28 -4.06 0.74 -15.96
CA ARG A 28 -3.74 1.62 -17.10
C ARG A 28 -3.02 2.88 -16.65
N ALA A 29 -3.44 3.47 -15.52
CA ALA A 29 -2.77 4.62 -14.95
C ALA A 29 -1.36 4.27 -14.48
N ALA A 30 -1.18 3.10 -13.85
CA ALA A 30 0.13 2.59 -13.46
C ALA A 30 1.06 2.39 -14.67
N GLU A 31 0.56 1.81 -15.76
CA GLU A 31 1.32 1.66 -17.02
C GLU A 31 1.80 2.99 -17.56
N LEU A 32 0.92 4.00 -17.61
CA LEU A 32 1.27 5.34 -18.08
C LEU A 32 2.30 6.01 -17.18
N ALA A 33 2.14 5.91 -15.86
CA ALA A 33 3.10 6.46 -14.90
C ALA A 33 4.49 5.83 -15.08
N LEU A 34 4.56 4.50 -15.18
CA LEU A 34 5.81 3.79 -15.41
C LEU A 34 6.45 4.11 -16.76
N ALA A 35 5.64 4.24 -17.82
CA ALA A 35 6.11 4.65 -19.14
C ALA A 35 6.64 6.09 -19.16
N ALA A 36 6.07 6.98 -18.33
CA ALA A 36 6.52 8.35 -18.15
C ALA A 36 7.76 8.48 -17.25
N GLY A 37 8.27 7.38 -16.69
CA GLY A 37 9.51 7.38 -15.92
C GLY A 37 9.35 7.25 -14.41
N ALA A 38 8.16 6.90 -13.90
CA ALA A 38 8.00 6.57 -12.50
C ALA A 38 8.89 5.37 -12.10
N ASP A 39 9.44 5.43 -10.90
CA ASP A 39 10.31 4.38 -10.36
C ASP A 39 9.51 3.26 -9.67
N GLY A 40 8.26 3.52 -9.30
CA GLY A 40 7.39 2.55 -8.66
C GLY A 40 5.95 3.03 -8.58
N ILE A 41 5.07 2.11 -8.18
CA ILE A 41 3.64 2.35 -7.99
C ILE A 41 3.29 2.17 -6.51
N THR A 42 2.40 2.98 -6.01
CA THR A 42 1.77 2.81 -4.69
C THR A 42 0.28 2.57 -4.87
N ALA A 43 -0.24 1.57 -4.16
CA ALA A 43 -1.66 1.27 -4.10
C ALA A 43 -2.06 0.88 -2.67
N HIS A 44 -3.16 1.43 -2.19
CA HIS A 44 -3.71 1.15 -0.87
C HIS A 44 -4.97 0.28 -0.99
N LEU A 45 -4.88 -0.97 -0.55
CA LEU A 45 -6.05 -1.82 -0.36
C LEU A 45 -6.61 -1.60 1.04
N ARG A 46 -7.68 -0.82 1.13
CA ARG A 46 -8.37 -0.59 2.41
C ARG A 46 -9.24 -1.78 2.80
N GLU A 47 -9.45 -1.99 4.10
CA GLU A 47 -10.37 -3.01 4.61
C GLU A 47 -11.79 -2.88 4.02
N ASP A 48 -12.26 -1.65 3.79
CA ASP A 48 -13.58 -1.36 3.23
C ASP A 48 -13.66 -1.37 1.69
N ARG A 49 -12.54 -1.60 0.99
CA ARG A 49 -12.44 -1.66 -0.48
C ARG A 49 -13.06 -0.45 -1.20
N ARG A 50 -13.07 0.74 -0.56
CA ARG A 50 -13.72 1.92 -1.15
C ARG A 50 -13.14 2.41 -2.47
N HIS A 51 -11.91 2.03 -2.80
CA HIS A 51 -11.25 2.38 -4.06
C HIS A 51 -10.57 1.16 -4.70
N ILE A 52 -9.33 0.85 -4.37
CA ILE A 52 -8.60 -0.31 -4.87
C ILE A 52 -9.29 -1.60 -4.39
N SER A 53 -9.44 -2.57 -5.29
CA SER A 53 -9.98 -3.90 -5.03
C SER A 53 -8.86 -4.94 -4.95
N ASP A 54 -9.19 -6.14 -4.45
CA ASP A 54 -8.26 -7.29 -4.43
C ASP A 54 -7.81 -7.65 -5.86
N ALA A 55 -8.71 -7.56 -6.84
CA ALA A 55 -8.39 -7.79 -8.25
C ALA A 55 -7.39 -6.74 -8.79
N ASP A 56 -7.53 -5.46 -8.39
CA ASP A 56 -6.57 -4.43 -8.78
C ASP A 56 -5.17 -4.75 -8.24
N ILE A 57 -5.06 -5.17 -6.97
CA ILE A 57 -3.78 -5.55 -6.35
C ILE A 57 -3.12 -6.69 -7.13
N ALA A 58 -3.88 -7.72 -7.50
CA ALA A 58 -3.35 -8.85 -8.27
C ALA A 58 -2.75 -8.40 -9.61
N VAL A 59 -3.50 -7.57 -10.36
CA VAL A 59 -3.05 -7.07 -11.67
C VAL A 59 -1.88 -6.09 -11.55
N LEU A 60 -1.89 -5.19 -10.55
CA LEU A 60 -0.80 -4.26 -10.29
C LEU A 60 0.48 -4.97 -9.87
N THR A 61 0.36 -6.02 -9.06
CA THR A 61 1.49 -6.86 -8.66
C THR A 61 2.14 -7.51 -9.89
N ASP A 62 1.34 -8.14 -10.75
CA ASP A 62 1.80 -8.77 -11.99
C ASP A 62 2.48 -7.75 -12.93
N LEU A 63 1.85 -6.58 -13.12
CA LEU A 63 2.43 -5.49 -13.91
C LEU A 63 3.79 -5.06 -13.37
N CYS A 64 3.88 -4.79 -12.07
CA CYS A 64 5.12 -4.33 -11.45
C CYS A 64 6.22 -5.39 -11.54
N HIS A 65 5.91 -6.66 -11.31
CA HIS A 65 6.85 -7.76 -11.49
C HIS A 65 7.36 -7.85 -12.94
N LYS A 66 6.46 -7.81 -13.93
CA LYS A 66 6.83 -7.86 -15.37
C LYS A 66 7.69 -6.67 -15.80
N ARG A 67 7.49 -5.51 -15.19
CA ARG A 67 8.25 -4.29 -15.50
C ARG A 67 9.55 -4.16 -14.68
N GLY A 68 9.79 -5.05 -13.71
CA GLY A 68 10.92 -4.93 -12.78
C GLY A 68 10.84 -3.66 -11.92
N LYS A 69 9.63 -3.21 -11.59
CA LYS A 69 9.36 -2.00 -10.81
C LYS A 69 8.70 -2.36 -9.49
N PRO A 70 9.01 -1.62 -8.40
CA PRO A 70 8.42 -1.90 -7.10
C PRO A 70 6.94 -1.53 -7.05
N LEU A 71 6.15 -2.40 -6.42
CA LEU A 71 4.85 -2.06 -5.85
C LEU A 71 5.04 -1.77 -4.36
N ASN A 72 4.62 -0.60 -3.91
CA ASN A 72 4.44 -0.25 -2.51
C ASN A 72 2.97 -0.50 -2.15
N PHE A 73 2.71 -1.52 -1.34
CA PHE A 73 1.38 -1.93 -0.92
C PHE A 73 1.04 -1.28 0.42
N GLU A 74 0.14 -0.30 0.41
CA GLU A 74 -0.35 0.31 1.65
C GLU A 74 -1.51 -0.52 2.21
N MET A 75 -1.51 -0.76 3.52
CA MET A 75 -2.44 -1.68 4.15
C MET A 75 -2.63 -1.42 5.64
N ALA A 76 -3.82 -1.75 6.16
CA ALA A 76 -4.05 -1.83 7.60
C ALA A 76 -3.26 -2.98 8.24
N VAL A 77 -3.02 -2.87 9.55
CA VAL A 77 -2.31 -3.90 10.33
C VAL A 77 -3.31 -4.97 10.81
N THR A 78 -3.85 -5.75 9.87
CA THR A 78 -4.79 -6.85 10.16
C THR A 78 -4.28 -8.16 9.59
N ASP A 79 -4.74 -9.29 10.15
CA ASP A 79 -4.36 -10.62 9.66
C ASP A 79 -4.82 -10.85 8.21
N GLU A 80 -5.99 -10.33 7.84
CA GLU A 80 -6.50 -10.38 6.46
C GLU A 80 -5.54 -9.69 5.50
N MET A 81 -5.20 -8.42 5.78
CA MET A 81 -4.31 -7.64 4.90
C MET A 81 -2.90 -8.23 4.85
N VAL A 82 -2.39 -8.72 5.97
CA VAL A 82 -1.10 -9.42 5.98
C VAL A 82 -1.16 -10.68 5.13
N GLY A 83 -2.26 -11.46 5.19
CA GLY A 83 -2.47 -12.63 4.34
C GLY A 83 -2.42 -12.28 2.85
N ILE A 84 -3.14 -11.25 2.43
CA ILE A 84 -3.15 -10.76 1.04
C ILE A 84 -1.74 -10.32 0.60
N ALA A 85 -1.03 -9.58 1.46
CA ALA A 85 0.32 -9.13 1.16
C ALA A 85 1.33 -10.29 1.04
N LEU A 86 1.17 -11.36 1.86
CA LEU A 86 2.00 -12.56 1.75
C LEU A 86 1.79 -13.30 0.42
N GLU A 87 0.58 -13.31 -0.10
CA GLU A 87 0.26 -13.89 -1.42
C GLU A 87 0.78 -13.00 -2.56
N ALA A 88 0.53 -11.69 -2.48
CA ALA A 88 0.94 -10.72 -3.49
C ALA A 88 2.48 -10.55 -3.58
N LYS A 89 3.19 -10.72 -2.45
CA LYS A 89 4.65 -10.54 -2.35
C LYS A 89 5.12 -9.19 -2.91
N PRO A 90 4.59 -8.07 -2.42
CA PRO A 90 4.97 -6.75 -2.91
C PRO A 90 6.44 -6.46 -2.56
N HIS A 91 7.06 -5.57 -3.32
CA HIS A 91 8.42 -5.10 -3.02
C HIS A 91 8.50 -4.35 -1.68
N ALA A 92 7.46 -3.59 -1.37
CA ALA A 92 7.33 -2.87 -0.10
C ALA A 92 5.90 -2.95 0.41
N ALA A 93 5.74 -2.93 1.73
CA ALA A 93 4.47 -2.76 2.41
C ALA A 93 4.55 -1.56 3.36
N CYS A 94 3.58 -0.67 3.28
CA CYS A 94 3.45 0.45 4.19
C CYS A 94 2.26 0.20 5.11
N LEU A 95 2.52 0.09 6.41
CA LEU A 95 1.47 -0.09 7.41
C LEU A 95 0.87 1.27 7.75
N VAL A 96 -0.44 1.42 7.52
CA VAL A 96 -1.18 2.67 7.70
C VAL A 96 -2.35 2.49 8.67
N PRO A 97 -2.76 3.53 9.40
CA PRO A 97 -3.98 3.47 10.20
C PRO A 97 -5.21 3.62 9.31
N GLU A 98 -6.26 2.85 9.59
CA GLU A 98 -7.56 2.98 8.92
C GLU A 98 -8.71 3.29 9.88
N ARG A 99 -8.53 3.03 11.16
CA ARG A 99 -9.50 3.28 12.24
C ARG A 99 -9.02 4.36 13.19
N ARG A 100 -9.96 5.06 13.82
CA ARG A 100 -9.62 6.16 14.75
C ARG A 100 -8.76 5.73 15.94
N GLU A 101 -8.96 4.53 16.44
CA GLU A 101 -8.20 3.96 17.57
C GLU A 101 -6.76 3.59 17.21
N GLU A 102 -6.43 3.56 15.92
CA GLU A 102 -5.10 3.23 15.41
C GLU A 102 -4.23 4.47 15.13
N VAL A 103 -4.84 5.66 15.19
CA VAL A 103 -4.17 6.92 14.88
C VAL A 103 -3.72 7.64 16.14
N THR A 104 -2.62 8.37 16.02
CA THR A 104 -2.22 9.42 16.95
C THR A 104 -3.05 10.69 16.76
N THR A 105 -2.85 11.71 17.59
CA THR A 105 -3.56 12.99 17.45
C THR A 105 -3.32 13.68 16.11
N GLU A 106 -2.17 13.46 15.50
CA GLU A 106 -1.76 14.07 14.22
C GLU A 106 -2.10 13.20 13.00
N GLY A 107 -2.57 11.96 13.22
CA GLY A 107 -3.08 11.09 12.16
C GLY A 107 -2.12 10.00 11.65
N GLY A 108 -0.97 9.81 12.24
CA GLY A 108 -0.06 8.68 11.98
C GLY A 108 -0.51 7.41 12.70
N LEU A 109 0.07 6.27 12.33
CA LEU A 109 -0.12 5.00 13.02
C LEU A 109 0.47 5.07 14.44
N ASP A 110 -0.34 4.77 15.46
CA ASP A 110 0.11 4.73 16.85
C ASP A 110 0.94 3.47 17.10
N VAL A 111 2.25 3.61 16.96
CA VAL A 111 3.22 2.51 17.09
C VAL A 111 3.32 2.02 18.52
N ILE A 112 3.20 2.90 19.50
CA ILE A 112 3.30 2.56 20.90
C ILE A 112 2.16 1.62 21.31
N LYS A 113 0.92 2.01 21.02
CA LYS A 113 -0.24 1.17 21.32
C LYS A 113 -0.31 -0.09 20.47
N GLY A 114 0.12 0.02 19.20
CA GLY A 114 0.09 -1.08 18.23
C GLY A 114 1.32 -1.98 18.23
N GLN A 115 2.31 -1.78 19.08
CA GLN A 115 3.66 -2.35 19.01
C GLN A 115 3.66 -3.86 18.73
N THR A 116 2.95 -4.64 19.51
CA THR A 116 2.94 -6.10 19.37
C THR A 116 2.38 -6.54 18.01
N ARG A 117 1.27 -5.94 17.57
CA ARG A 117 0.61 -6.25 16.31
C ARG A 117 1.46 -5.82 15.12
N ILE A 118 2.03 -4.62 15.18
CA ILE A 118 2.91 -4.07 14.15
C ILE A 118 4.18 -4.92 14.00
N ALA A 119 4.79 -5.30 15.12
CA ALA A 119 5.98 -6.15 15.11
C ALA A 119 5.70 -7.53 14.50
N ALA A 120 4.57 -8.16 14.86
CA ALA A 120 4.16 -9.45 14.31
C ALA A 120 3.89 -9.36 12.79
N ALA A 121 3.15 -8.34 12.35
CA ALA A 121 2.88 -8.10 10.93
C ALA A 121 4.19 -7.86 10.15
N THR A 122 5.08 -7.02 10.69
CA THR A 122 6.39 -6.72 10.10
C THR A 122 7.22 -8.00 9.93
N ALA A 123 7.29 -8.83 10.96
CA ALA A 123 8.03 -10.09 10.90
C ALA A 123 7.50 -11.01 9.78
N ARG A 124 6.18 -11.16 9.69
CA ARG A 124 5.53 -11.96 8.63
C ARG A 124 5.81 -11.41 7.23
N LEU A 125 5.64 -10.11 7.01
CA LEU A 125 5.86 -9.48 5.70
C LEU A 125 7.32 -9.61 5.24
N ARG A 126 8.27 -9.54 6.16
CA ARG A 126 9.70 -9.74 5.84
C ARG A 126 10.02 -11.16 5.35
N THR A 127 9.22 -12.18 5.72
CA THR A 127 9.45 -13.56 5.24
C THR A 127 9.31 -13.69 3.71
N VAL A 128 8.54 -12.82 3.07
CA VAL A 128 8.38 -12.78 1.61
C VAL A 128 9.28 -11.73 0.93
N GLY A 129 10.21 -11.15 1.68
CA GLY A 129 11.17 -10.17 1.16
C GLY A 129 10.64 -8.74 1.07
N ALA A 130 9.44 -8.45 1.58
CA ALA A 130 8.88 -7.11 1.56
C ALA A 130 9.66 -6.16 2.49
N ARG A 131 10.01 -4.98 1.99
CA ARG A 131 10.49 -3.88 2.83
C ARG A 131 9.30 -3.24 3.53
N VAL A 132 9.29 -3.26 4.86
CA VAL A 132 8.19 -2.69 5.64
C VAL A 132 8.51 -1.27 6.06
N SER A 133 7.56 -0.37 5.89
CA SER A 133 7.55 1.00 6.41
C SER A 133 6.27 1.25 7.20
N LEU A 134 6.31 2.25 8.07
CA LEU A 134 5.18 2.66 8.91
C LEU A 134 4.79 4.09 8.54
N PHE A 135 3.50 4.34 8.38
CA PHE A 135 2.98 5.68 8.19
C PHE A 135 2.80 6.33 9.57
N ILE A 136 3.84 7.03 10.03
CA ILE A 136 3.89 7.66 11.34
C ILE A 136 4.07 9.17 11.20
N GLU A 137 3.74 9.90 12.23
CA GLU A 137 4.11 11.30 12.37
C GLU A 137 5.54 11.46 12.91
N PRO A 138 6.15 12.64 12.76
CA PRO A 138 7.53 12.89 13.21
C PRO A 138 7.59 13.16 14.72
N ASP A 139 6.95 12.32 15.51
CA ASP A 139 7.01 12.34 16.96
C ASP A 139 8.14 11.41 17.41
N PRO A 140 9.13 11.91 18.20
CA PRO A 140 10.21 11.08 18.71
C PRO A 140 9.76 9.83 19.47
N ASP A 141 8.60 9.87 20.14
CA ASP A 141 8.05 8.73 20.87
C ASP A 141 7.49 7.65 19.94
N GLN A 142 7.19 7.99 18.68
CA GLN A 142 6.69 7.06 17.65
C GLN A 142 7.82 6.49 16.77
N ILE A 143 9.03 7.06 16.84
CA ILE A 143 10.19 6.65 16.06
C ILE A 143 11.08 5.69 16.84
#